data_2b1391bb95f64ce513c79790191351e2
#
_entry.id   2b1391bb95f64ce513c79790191351e2
#
_cell.length_a   1.000
_cell.length_b   1.000
_cell.length_c   1.000
_cell.angle_alpha   90.00
_cell.angle_beta   90.00
_cell.angle_gamma   90.00
#
_symmetry.space_group_name_H-M   'P 1'
#
loop_
_entity.id
_entity.type
_entity.pdbx_description
1 polymer ?
#
loop_
_entity_poly.entity_id
_entity_poly.type
_entity_poly.pdbx_seq_one_letter_code
_entity_poly.pdbx_strand_id
1 'polypeptide(L)'
;MLASLFAAPFGASAATAESKAGRIATESGGLNVRRAVGTSSDIVTSLYKGSYVTLMWRSGDWWYVEYDDGKFGYCHSDYIDTVSATARVVRTASGSLNVRSGAGTSYSKIGSLPSGEVVLVLWTTGDWSRILYDGSKLGYVSSSYLTSASSYPAISLSVPHYMQTDKRWASVTLGKSGKTIYRIGCTTTSIAMIETYRTGNAVYPDAMSRKLSYTSTGNVYWPSDYAAVTSTSGYLEKIYAELKAGKPVLFGAKTAAGGQHWVVITGYKGGSTLTTSGFTINDPAKKTRTTLADLYADYPRFYKFFTYSG
;
A
#
# COMPACT_ATOMS: atom_id res chain seq x y z
N MET A 1 -11.54 20.30 -1.31
CA MET A 1 -10.62 19.16 -1.07
C MET A 1 -10.37 18.49 -2.41
N LEU A 2 -9.18 18.69 -2.99
CA LEU A 2 -8.80 18.03 -4.25
C LEU A 2 -8.43 16.58 -3.93
N ALA A 3 -9.26 15.65 -4.40
CA ALA A 3 -8.89 14.23 -4.43
C ALA A 3 -7.78 14.07 -5.47
N SER A 4 -6.56 13.80 -5.01
CA SER A 4 -5.45 13.44 -5.90
C SER A 4 -5.78 12.13 -6.59
N LEU A 5 -5.91 12.18 -7.93
CA LEU A 5 -5.92 11.00 -8.78
C LEU A 5 -4.59 10.25 -8.58
N PHE A 6 -4.64 9.11 -7.93
CA PHE A 6 -3.55 8.14 -8.01
C PHE A 6 -3.68 7.42 -9.35
N ALA A 7 -2.80 7.76 -10.28
CA ALA A 7 -2.58 6.92 -11.44
C ALA A 7 -1.91 5.62 -10.96
N ALA A 8 -2.58 4.50 -11.16
CA ALA A 8 -1.96 3.19 -10.99
C ALA A 8 -0.83 3.02 -12.04
N PRO A 9 0.25 2.30 -11.74
CA PRO A 9 1.27 2.01 -12.74
C PRO A 9 0.65 1.21 -13.89
N PHE A 10 1.03 1.57 -15.11
CA PHE A 10 0.57 0.95 -16.35
C PHE A 10 0.66 -0.59 -16.27
N GLY A 11 -0.48 -1.29 -16.46
CA GLY A 11 -0.53 -2.71 -16.79
C GLY A 11 -0.86 -3.69 -15.66
N ALA A 12 -1.40 -3.24 -14.53
CA ALA A 12 -1.94 -4.14 -13.50
C ALA A 12 -3.40 -3.75 -13.20
N SER A 13 -4.31 -4.72 -13.19
CA SER A 13 -5.68 -4.52 -12.72
C SER A 13 -5.67 -3.92 -11.31
N ALA A 14 -6.50 -2.93 -11.06
CA ALA A 14 -6.62 -2.33 -9.73
C ALA A 14 -7.46 -3.19 -8.77
N ALA A 15 -7.93 -4.37 -9.18
CA ALA A 15 -8.67 -5.29 -8.33
C ALA A 15 -7.84 -5.69 -7.10
N THR A 16 -8.51 -5.75 -5.95
CA THR A 16 -7.93 -6.12 -4.65
C THR A 16 -8.65 -7.32 -4.06
N ALA A 17 -8.15 -7.85 -2.94
CA ALA A 17 -8.84 -8.92 -2.22
C ALA A 17 -10.28 -8.53 -1.76
N GLU A 18 -10.56 -7.24 -1.67
CA GLU A 18 -11.84 -6.67 -1.21
C GLU A 18 -12.75 -6.25 -2.37
N SER A 19 -12.23 -6.26 -3.61
CA SER A 19 -13.00 -5.94 -4.81
C SER A 19 -14.11 -6.94 -5.04
N LYS A 20 -15.23 -6.47 -5.60
CA LYS A 20 -16.40 -7.28 -5.93
C LYS A 20 -16.67 -7.20 -7.44
N ALA A 21 -17.40 -8.17 -7.97
CA ALA A 21 -17.91 -8.09 -9.32
C ALA A 21 -19.29 -7.41 -9.31
N GLY A 22 -19.51 -6.53 -10.26
CA GLY A 22 -20.80 -5.91 -10.54
C GLY A 22 -21.27 -6.22 -11.95
N ARG A 23 -22.57 -6.28 -12.15
CA ARG A 23 -23.20 -6.39 -13.46
C ARG A 23 -24.17 -5.25 -13.66
N ILE A 24 -24.09 -4.56 -14.78
CA ILE A 24 -24.98 -3.43 -15.08
C ILE A 24 -26.41 -3.94 -15.27
N ALA A 25 -27.34 -3.40 -14.49
CA ALA A 25 -28.74 -3.85 -14.35
C ALA A 25 -29.75 -2.74 -14.68
N THR A 26 -29.41 -1.82 -15.57
CA THR A 26 -30.35 -0.78 -16.03
C THR A 26 -31.57 -1.41 -16.73
N GLU A 27 -32.77 -0.83 -16.55
CA GLU A 27 -33.95 -1.30 -17.26
C GLU A 27 -33.81 -1.09 -18.78
N SER A 28 -33.37 0.11 -19.16
CA SER A 28 -33.12 0.50 -20.55
C SER A 28 -31.88 1.39 -20.62
N GLY A 29 -31.25 1.45 -21.80
CA GLY A 29 -30.07 2.29 -22.02
C GLY A 29 -28.82 1.81 -21.30
N GLY A 30 -27.83 2.71 -21.18
CA GLY A 30 -26.56 2.47 -20.50
C GLY A 30 -26.48 3.14 -19.15
N LEU A 31 -25.58 2.64 -18.31
CA LEU A 31 -25.22 3.28 -17.02
C LEU A 31 -24.07 4.27 -17.23
N ASN A 32 -24.30 5.52 -16.86
CA ASN A 32 -23.25 6.53 -16.94
C ASN A 32 -22.16 6.30 -15.90
N VAL A 33 -20.92 6.31 -16.35
CA VAL A 33 -19.72 6.41 -15.51
C VAL A 33 -19.36 7.89 -15.39
N ARG A 34 -19.21 8.37 -14.17
CA ARG A 34 -18.98 9.79 -13.90
C ARG A 34 -17.61 10.03 -13.26
N ARG A 35 -17.09 11.24 -13.45
CA ARG A 35 -15.79 11.67 -12.90
C ARG A 35 -15.79 11.76 -11.38
N ALA A 36 -16.93 12.10 -10.77
CA ALA A 36 -17.12 12.19 -9.33
C ALA A 36 -18.53 11.74 -8.94
N VAL A 37 -18.80 11.60 -7.65
CA VAL A 37 -20.14 11.31 -7.10
C VAL A 37 -21.14 12.42 -7.48
N GLY A 38 -22.39 12.04 -7.72
CA GLY A 38 -23.48 12.95 -8.03
C GLY A 38 -23.84 13.03 -9.51
N THR A 39 -25.14 13.28 -9.78
CA THR A 39 -25.70 13.32 -11.14
C THR A 39 -25.26 14.52 -11.95
N SER A 40 -24.77 15.60 -11.30
CA SER A 40 -24.23 16.80 -11.93
C SER A 40 -22.77 16.67 -12.37
N SER A 41 -22.05 15.59 -11.98
CA SER A 41 -20.68 15.36 -12.39
C SER A 41 -20.60 14.94 -13.86
N ASP A 42 -19.50 15.30 -14.53
CA ASP A 42 -19.23 14.97 -15.92
C ASP A 42 -19.35 13.47 -16.18
N ILE A 43 -19.98 13.11 -17.28
CA ILE A 43 -20.03 11.74 -17.78
C ILE A 43 -18.73 11.42 -18.52
N VAL A 44 -18.03 10.38 -18.08
CA VAL A 44 -16.79 9.90 -18.70
C VAL A 44 -17.10 8.94 -19.85
N THR A 45 -18.06 8.04 -19.62
CA THR A 45 -18.52 7.03 -20.58
C THR A 45 -19.86 6.47 -20.13
N SER A 46 -20.44 5.56 -20.95
CA SER A 46 -21.64 4.81 -20.60
C SER A 46 -21.39 3.32 -20.79
N LEU A 47 -21.88 2.50 -19.87
CA LEU A 47 -21.73 1.03 -19.86
C LEU A 47 -23.06 0.38 -20.26
N TYR A 48 -23.00 -0.62 -21.14
CA TYR A 48 -24.20 -1.32 -21.59
C TYR A 48 -24.78 -2.23 -20.50
N LYS A 49 -26.10 -2.39 -20.53
CA LYS A 49 -26.79 -3.39 -19.72
C LYS A 49 -26.16 -4.76 -19.87
N GLY A 50 -25.94 -5.45 -18.75
CA GLY A 50 -25.33 -6.78 -18.71
C GLY A 50 -23.79 -6.79 -18.75
N SER A 51 -23.12 -5.64 -19.00
CA SER A 51 -21.67 -5.53 -18.85
C SER A 51 -21.24 -5.78 -17.43
N TYR A 52 -20.03 -6.31 -17.27
CA TYR A 52 -19.39 -6.47 -15.95
C TYR A 52 -18.46 -5.31 -15.65
N VAL A 53 -18.29 -5.03 -14.37
CA VAL A 53 -17.33 -4.04 -13.82
C VAL A 53 -16.73 -4.58 -12.53
N THR A 54 -15.51 -4.14 -12.23
CA THR A 54 -14.89 -4.37 -10.93
C THR A 54 -15.31 -3.27 -9.96
N LEU A 55 -15.98 -3.64 -8.88
CA LEU A 55 -16.41 -2.75 -7.80
C LEU A 55 -15.27 -2.59 -6.80
N MET A 56 -14.73 -1.39 -6.65
CA MET A 56 -13.58 -1.09 -5.80
C MET A 56 -13.99 -0.72 -4.37
N TRP A 57 -14.71 0.38 -4.22
CA TRP A 57 -15.27 0.83 -2.95
C TRP A 57 -16.54 1.65 -3.16
N ARG A 58 -17.28 1.86 -2.08
CA ARG A 58 -18.55 2.60 -2.10
C ARG A 58 -18.41 3.97 -1.43
N SER A 59 -19.05 4.99 -2.00
CA SER A 59 -19.19 6.33 -1.44
C SER A 59 -20.67 6.74 -1.48
N GLY A 60 -21.38 6.56 -0.38
CA GLY A 60 -22.84 6.70 -0.33
C GLY A 60 -23.53 5.76 -1.33
N ASP A 61 -24.35 6.32 -2.23
CA ASP A 61 -25.05 5.56 -3.28
C ASP A 61 -24.23 5.36 -4.56
N TRP A 62 -22.93 5.57 -4.51
CA TRP A 62 -22.04 5.47 -5.67
C TRP A 62 -20.97 4.42 -5.44
N TRP A 63 -20.79 3.53 -6.45
CA TRP A 63 -19.64 2.67 -6.58
C TRP A 63 -18.53 3.37 -7.35
N TYR A 64 -17.30 3.35 -6.84
CA TYR A 64 -16.12 3.57 -7.65
C TYR A 64 -15.78 2.27 -8.32
N VAL A 65 -15.76 2.28 -9.65
CA VAL A 65 -15.61 1.09 -10.48
C VAL A 65 -14.40 1.21 -11.39
N GLU A 66 -13.74 0.08 -11.64
CA GLU A 66 -12.88 -0.08 -12.80
C GLU A 66 -13.74 -0.70 -13.91
N TYR A 67 -13.84 -0.03 -15.04
CA TYR A 67 -14.72 -0.40 -16.16
C TYR A 67 -13.96 -0.79 -17.44
N ASP A 68 -12.63 -0.59 -17.46
CA ASP A 68 -11.67 -1.04 -18.46
C ASP A 68 -10.28 -1.00 -17.81
N ASP A 69 -9.26 -1.59 -18.41
CA ASP A 69 -7.90 -1.64 -17.90
C ASP A 69 -7.39 -0.23 -17.51
N GLY A 70 -7.21 -0.02 -16.21
CA GLY A 70 -6.78 1.25 -15.62
C GLY A 70 -7.76 2.42 -15.80
N LYS A 71 -9.02 2.19 -16.17
CA LYS A 71 -10.05 3.23 -16.33
C LYS A 71 -11.11 3.15 -15.24
N PHE A 72 -11.31 4.27 -14.55
CA PHE A 72 -12.13 4.35 -13.35
C PHE A 72 -13.16 5.46 -13.42
N GLY A 73 -14.22 5.30 -12.62
CA GLY A 73 -15.22 6.33 -12.40
C GLY A 73 -16.29 5.89 -11.42
N TYR A 74 -17.29 6.74 -11.26
CA TYR A 74 -18.39 6.51 -10.33
C TYR A 74 -19.66 6.12 -11.05
N CYS A 75 -20.31 5.05 -10.57
CA CYS A 75 -21.60 4.58 -11.06
C CYS A 75 -22.60 4.52 -9.90
N HIS A 76 -23.85 4.87 -10.15
CA HIS A 76 -24.91 4.78 -9.13
C HIS A 76 -25.21 3.31 -8.81
N SER A 77 -25.27 2.98 -7.52
CA SER A 77 -25.37 1.59 -7.06
C SER A 77 -26.68 0.89 -7.42
N ASP A 78 -27.76 1.62 -7.55
CA ASP A 78 -29.10 1.07 -7.86
C ASP A 78 -29.16 0.39 -9.24
N TYR A 79 -28.20 0.70 -10.11
CA TYR A 79 -28.12 0.15 -11.46
C TYR A 79 -27.03 -0.91 -11.61
N ILE A 80 -26.54 -1.45 -10.49
CA ILE A 80 -25.49 -2.47 -10.48
C ILE A 80 -25.89 -3.62 -9.54
N ASP A 81 -26.11 -4.78 -10.10
CA ASP A 81 -26.24 -6.01 -9.32
C ASP A 81 -24.85 -6.46 -8.88
N THR A 82 -24.65 -6.67 -7.58
CA THR A 82 -23.45 -7.31 -7.07
C THR A 82 -23.46 -8.79 -7.40
N VAL A 83 -22.43 -9.27 -8.10
CA VAL A 83 -22.27 -10.67 -8.49
C VAL A 83 -21.34 -11.37 -7.51
N SER A 84 -21.70 -12.59 -7.09
CA SER A 84 -20.83 -13.42 -6.27
C SER A 84 -19.52 -13.68 -7.00
N ALA A 85 -18.41 -13.34 -6.37
CA ALA A 85 -17.07 -13.54 -6.89
C ALA A 85 -16.07 -13.73 -5.76
N THR A 86 -14.96 -14.42 -6.06
CA THR A 86 -13.87 -14.60 -5.11
C THR A 86 -12.59 -14.04 -5.71
N ALA A 87 -11.96 -13.11 -5.02
CA ALA A 87 -10.67 -12.58 -5.42
C ALA A 87 -9.58 -13.66 -5.31
N ARG A 88 -8.81 -13.81 -6.38
CA ARG A 88 -7.67 -14.73 -6.49
C ARG A 88 -6.47 -14.02 -7.08
N VAL A 89 -5.29 -14.47 -6.71
CA VAL A 89 -4.02 -13.96 -7.25
C VAL A 89 -3.45 -14.98 -8.21
N VAL A 90 -3.04 -14.50 -9.37
CA VAL A 90 -2.30 -15.30 -10.36
C VAL A 90 -0.91 -15.65 -9.80
N ARG A 91 -0.55 -16.93 -9.86
CA ARG A 91 0.79 -17.44 -9.49
C ARG A 91 1.32 -18.34 -10.58
N THR A 92 2.34 -17.84 -11.28
CA THR A 92 3.11 -18.59 -12.28
C THR A 92 4.57 -18.63 -11.83
N ALA A 93 5.26 -19.75 -12.08
CA ALA A 93 6.70 -19.87 -11.79
C ALA A 93 7.54 -19.00 -12.73
N SER A 94 7.06 -18.80 -13.96
CA SER A 94 7.67 -17.93 -14.98
C SER A 94 6.60 -17.50 -15.99
N GLY A 95 6.82 -16.36 -16.65
CA GLY A 95 5.91 -15.84 -17.67
C GLY A 95 4.56 -15.43 -17.13
N SER A 96 3.56 -15.44 -18.00
CA SER A 96 2.19 -14.99 -17.73
C SER A 96 1.18 -16.12 -17.91
N LEU A 97 0.06 -16.04 -17.19
CA LEU A 97 -1.07 -16.97 -17.31
C LEU A 97 -1.91 -16.62 -18.54
N ASN A 98 -2.15 -17.59 -19.42
CA ASN A 98 -3.01 -17.39 -20.57
C ASN A 98 -4.49 -17.30 -20.15
N VAL A 99 -5.18 -16.27 -20.63
CA VAL A 99 -6.64 -16.15 -20.56
C VAL A 99 -7.22 -16.68 -21.86
N ARG A 100 -8.26 -17.52 -21.78
CA ARG A 100 -8.87 -18.20 -22.92
C ARG A 100 -10.35 -17.85 -23.04
N SER A 101 -10.88 -18.04 -24.26
CA SER A 101 -12.31 -17.80 -24.57
C SER A 101 -13.25 -18.86 -23.96
N GLY A 102 -12.72 -20.01 -23.53
CA GLY A 102 -13.48 -21.12 -22.94
C GLY A 102 -12.64 -21.96 -21.97
N ALA A 103 -13.30 -22.88 -21.28
CA ALA A 103 -12.74 -23.75 -20.25
C ALA A 103 -11.96 -24.92 -20.88
N GLY A 104 -10.74 -24.68 -21.33
CA GLY A 104 -9.88 -25.72 -21.93
C GLY A 104 -8.71 -25.16 -22.72
N THR A 105 -7.67 -25.96 -22.90
CA THR A 105 -6.46 -25.57 -23.67
C THR A 105 -6.70 -25.43 -25.17
N SER A 106 -7.75 -26.05 -25.69
CA SER A 106 -8.17 -25.97 -27.10
C SER A 106 -8.83 -24.63 -27.47
N TYR A 107 -9.32 -23.87 -26.47
CA TYR A 107 -9.92 -22.56 -26.73
C TYR A 107 -8.88 -21.49 -27.01
N SER A 108 -9.26 -20.52 -27.86
CA SER A 108 -8.37 -19.43 -28.25
C SER A 108 -7.86 -18.63 -27.06
N LYS A 109 -6.59 -18.25 -27.08
CA LYS A 109 -6.01 -17.27 -26.16
C LYS A 109 -6.57 -15.88 -26.51
N ILE A 110 -7.17 -15.21 -25.50
CA ILE A 110 -7.78 -13.88 -25.64
C ILE A 110 -7.08 -12.82 -24.75
N GLY A 111 -6.15 -13.25 -23.90
CA GLY A 111 -5.41 -12.37 -23.00
C GLY A 111 -4.28 -13.10 -22.29
N SER A 112 -3.60 -12.37 -21.42
CA SER A 112 -2.46 -12.85 -20.66
C SER A 112 -2.33 -12.03 -19.35
N LEU A 113 -2.16 -12.70 -18.22
CA LEU A 113 -2.09 -12.07 -16.90
C LEU A 113 -0.70 -12.34 -16.26
N PRO A 114 0.00 -11.32 -15.78
CA PRO A 114 1.27 -11.51 -15.08
C PRO A 114 1.06 -12.19 -13.72
N SER A 115 2.11 -12.80 -13.19
CA SER A 115 2.10 -13.31 -11.82
C SER A 115 1.95 -12.15 -10.83
N GLY A 116 1.06 -12.31 -9.85
CA GLY A 116 0.72 -11.26 -8.88
C GLY A 116 -0.58 -10.52 -9.19
N GLU A 117 -1.10 -10.64 -10.41
CA GLU A 117 -2.37 -10.02 -10.82
C GLU A 117 -3.54 -10.55 -10.00
N VAL A 118 -4.45 -9.66 -9.60
CA VAL A 118 -5.68 -10.03 -8.88
C VAL A 118 -6.82 -10.11 -9.87
N VAL A 119 -7.52 -11.25 -9.86
CA VAL A 119 -8.71 -11.49 -10.67
C VAL A 119 -9.89 -11.87 -9.79
N LEU A 120 -11.11 -11.62 -10.25
CA LEU A 120 -12.32 -12.02 -9.57
C LEU A 120 -12.87 -13.30 -10.23
N VAL A 121 -12.80 -14.43 -9.52
CA VAL A 121 -13.37 -15.69 -9.96
C VAL A 121 -14.87 -15.66 -9.74
N LEU A 122 -15.63 -15.73 -10.82
CA LEU A 122 -17.09 -15.73 -10.82
C LEU A 122 -17.62 -17.15 -10.54
N TRP A 123 -17.04 -18.18 -11.19
CA TRP A 123 -17.32 -19.60 -10.94
C TRP A 123 -16.19 -20.48 -11.49
N THR A 124 -16.20 -21.73 -11.12
CA THR A 124 -15.24 -22.75 -11.60
C THR A 124 -15.96 -23.90 -12.25
N THR A 125 -15.41 -24.40 -13.37
CA THR A 125 -15.90 -25.57 -14.11
C THR A 125 -14.72 -26.51 -14.34
N GLY A 126 -14.70 -27.65 -13.64
CA GLY A 126 -13.54 -28.54 -13.62
C GLY A 126 -12.27 -27.81 -13.18
N ASP A 127 -11.20 -27.89 -13.95
CA ASP A 127 -9.92 -27.26 -13.67
C ASP A 127 -9.83 -25.80 -14.17
N TRP A 128 -10.95 -25.20 -14.58
CA TRP A 128 -10.98 -23.86 -15.16
C TRP A 128 -11.85 -22.90 -14.38
N SER A 129 -11.33 -21.71 -14.14
CA SER A 129 -12.06 -20.60 -13.50
C SER A 129 -12.48 -19.56 -14.52
N ARG A 130 -13.77 -19.20 -14.51
CA ARG A 130 -14.28 -18.02 -15.20
C ARG A 130 -13.91 -16.80 -14.39
N ILE A 131 -13.20 -15.85 -14.98
CA ILE A 131 -12.70 -14.67 -14.29
C ILE A 131 -13.20 -13.37 -14.91
N LEU A 132 -13.32 -12.35 -14.05
CA LEU A 132 -13.38 -10.95 -14.42
C LEU A 132 -11.99 -10.35 -14.16
N TYR A 133 -11.41 -9.68 -15.14
CA TYR A 133 -10.09 -9.07 -15.11
C TYR A 133 -10.06 -7.77 -15.93
N ASP A 134 -9.03 -6.94 -15.77
CA ASP A 134 -8.88 -5.65 -16.43
C ASP A 134 -10.18 -4.83 -16.39
N GLY A 135 -10.75 -4.70 -15.22
CA GLY A 135 -11.95 -3.92 -14.93
C GLY A 135 -13.26 -4.57 -15.41
N SER A 136 -13.33 -5.09 -16.66
CA SER A 136 -14.59 -5.54 -17.26
C SER A 136 -14.48 -6.77 -18.16
N LYS A 137 -13.26 -7.24 -18.43
CA LYS A 137 -13.03 -8.36 -19.35
C LYS A 137 -13.36 -9.69 -18.70
N LEU A 138 -13.88 -10.62 -19.50
CA LEU A 138 -14.24 -11.97 -19.08
C LEU A 138 -13.44 -13.01 -19.83
N GLY A 139 -12.91 -14.02 -19.13
CA GLY A 139 -12.19 -15.12 -19.74
C GLY A 139 -12.11 -16.34 -18.83
N TYR A 140 -11.38 -17.34 -19.27
CA TYR A 140 -11.11 -18.56 -18.50
C TYR A 140 -9.62 -18.75 -18.32
N VAL A 141 -9.24 -19.13 -17.11
CA VAL A 141 -7.86 -19.50 -16.74
C VAL A 141 -7.85 -20.83 -16.02
N SER A 142 -6.72 -21.55 -16.08
CA SER A 142 -6.58 -22.77 -15.27
C SER A 142 -6.54 -22.40 -13.79
N SER A 143 -7.38 -23.05 -12.99
CA SER A 143 -7.54 -22.80 -11.55
C SER A 143 -6.27 -23.13 -10.76
N SER A 144 -5.42 -24.01 -11.28
CA SER A 144 -4.15 -24.40 -10.64
C SER A 144 -3.15 -23.24 -10.51
N TYR A 145 -3.31 -22.18 -11.29
CA TYR A 145 -2.49 -20.96 -11.21
C TYR A 145 -3.12 -19.84 -10.38
N LEU A 146 -4.22 -20.15 -9.68
CA LEU A 146 -4.90 -19.18 -8.82
C LEU A 146 -4.72 -19.55 -7.35
N THR A 147 -4.28 -18.60 -6.54
CA THR A 147 -4.20 -18.72 -5.08
C THR A 147 -5.13 -17.72 -4.40
N SER A 148 -5.39 -17.90 -3.10
CA SER A 148 -6.17 -16.92 -2.33
C SER A 148 -5.50 -15.55 -2.40
N ALA A 149 -6.29 -14.51 -2.63
CA ALA A 149 -5.82 -13.14 -2.51
C ALA A 149 -5.61 -12.84 -1.01
N SER A 150 -4.40 -12.40 -0.67
CA SER A 150 -4.13 -11.90 0.67
C SER A 150 -4.83 -10.55 0.85
N SER A 151 -5.45 -10.34 1.99
CA SER A 151 -5.94 -9.03 2.41
C SER A 151 -5.01 -8.49 3.49
N TYR A 152 -4.55 -7.26 3.28
CA TYR A 152 -3.78 -6.50 4.25
C TYR A 152 -4.63 -5.29 4.69
N PRO A 153 -5.49 -5.44 5.72
CA PRO A 153 -6.30 -4.34 6.23
C PRO A 153 -5.48 -3.09 6.53
N ALA A 154 -6.10 -1.93 6.43
CA ALA A 154 -5.46 -0.68 6.80
C ALA A 154 -5.12 -0.67 8.29
N ILE A 155 -3.95 -0.12 8.62
CA ILE A 155 -3.45 0.05 9.99
C ILE A 155 -2.99 1.50 10.12
N SER A 156 -3.39 2.16 11.21
CA SER A 156 -2.92 3.51 11.53
C SER A 156 -2.63 3.59 13.02
N LEU A 157 -1.35 3.75 13.36
CA LEU A 157 -0.90 3.93 14.74
C LEU A 157 -0.74 5.42 15.03
N SER A 158 -1.26 5.88 16.16
CA SER A 158 -1.22 7.31 16.58
C SER A 158 0.16 7.72 17.10
N VAL A 159 1.20 7.50 16.30
CA VAL A 159 2.57 7.88 16.62
C VAL A 159 2.74 9.38 16.46
N PRO A 160 3.23 10.13 17.46
CA PRO A 160 3.46 11.57 17.32
C PRO A 160 4.50 11.85 16.24
N HIS A 161 4.36 12.97 15.54
CA HIS A 161 5.33 13.37 14.52
C HIS A 161 6.22 14.50 15.04
N TYR A 162 7.46 14.18 15.40
CA TYR A 162 8.47 15.16 15.81
C TYR A 162 9.40 15.48 14.65
N MET A 163 9.74 16.79 14.53
CA MET A 163 10.68 17.27 13.51
C MET A 163 12.04 17.51 14.17
N GLN A 164 13.13 16.97 13.59
CA GLN A 164 14.51 17.26 14.08
C GLN A 164 14.89 18.74 13.96
N THR A 165 14.13 19.50 13.15
CA THR A 165 14.32 20.95 12.94
C THR A 165 13.57 21.83 13.93
N ASP A 166 12.76 21.25 14.85
CA ASP A 166 11.99 22.01 15.84
C ASP A 166 12.91 22.75 16.79
N LYS A 167 12.68 24.07 16.93
CA LYS A 167 13.52 24.99 17.71
C LYS A 167 13.69 24.58 19.18
N ARG A 168 12.76 23.80 19.73
CA ARG A 168 12.82 23.32 21.13
C ARG A 168 14.03 22.42 21.41
N TRP A 169 14.52 21.68 20.40
CA TRP A 169 15.61 20.71 20.54
C TRP A 169 16.63 20.71 19.41
N ALA A 170 16.38 21.44 18.32
CA ALA A 170 17.25 21.44 17.13
C ALA A 170 18.72 21.73 17.43
N SER A 171 19.01 22.61 18.38
CA SER A 171 20.37 23.02 18.78
C SER A 171 21.08 22.06 19.73
N VAL A 172 20.38 21.05 20.29
CA VAL A 172 20.96 20.09 21.21
C VAL A 172 22.02 19.24 20.53
N THR A 173 23.21 19.16 21.09
CA THR A 173 24.33 18.37 20.59
C THR A 173 24.19 16.90 20.95
N LEU A 174 24.48 16.00 20.01
CA LEU A 174 24.41 14.54 20.19
C LEU A 174 25.73 13.98 20.70
N GLY A 175 25.75 13.59 21.97
CA GLY A 175 26.93 13.10 22.65
C GLY A 175 28.10 14.09 22.56
N LYS A 176 29.30 13.59 22.30
CA LYS A 176 30.53 14.39 22.10
C LYS A 176 30.84 14.70 20.63
N SER A 177 29.86 14.56 19.74
CA SER A 177 30.09 14.66 18.26
C SER A 177 30.27 16.10 17.75
N GLY A 178 29.89 17.11 18.54
CA GLY A 178 29.80 18.49 18.07
C GLY A 178 28.67 18.75 17.05
N LYS A 179 27.87 17.73 16.72
CA LYS A 179 26.77 17.83 15.76
C LYS A 179 25.42 17.86 16.47
N THR A 180 24.50 18.65 15.98
CA THR A 180 23.19 18.88 16.61
C THR A 180 22.11 17.94 16.08
N ILE A 181 20.98 17.86 16.82
CA ILE A 181 19.78 17.16 16.40
C ILE A 181 19.33 17.69 15.02
N TYR A 182 19.37 19.00 14.80
CA TYR A 182 19.07 19.59 13.48
C TYR A 182 19.81 18.91 12.33
N ARG A 183 21.11 18.66 12.48
CA ARG A 183 21.98 18.19 11.40
C ARG A 183 21.97 16.68 11.20
N ILE A 184 21.90 15.89 12.28
CA ILE A 184 22.07 14.43 12.22
C ILE A 184 21.07 13.69 13.12
N GLY A 185 20.04 14.36 13.63
CA GLY A 185 19.15 13.82 14.65
C GLY A 185 18.03 12.92 14.14
N CYS A 186 18.02 12.50 12.88
CA CYS A 186 16.92 11.68 12.34
C CYS A 186 16.67 10.40 13.17
N THR A 187 17.73 9.68 13.56
CA THR A 187 17.64 8.47 14.39
C THR A 187 17.08 8.78 15.77
N THR A 188 17.66 9.77 16.47
CA THR A 188 17.24 10.18 17.82
C THR A 188 15.78 10.64 17.83
N THR A 189 15.38 11.44 16.84
CA THR A 189 14.01 11.94 16.71
C THR A 189 13.03 10.81 16.40
N SER A 190 13.41 9.86 15.55
CA SER A 190 12.59 8.69 15.24
C SER A 190 12.39 7.78 16.45
N ILE A 191 13.46 7.52 17.22
CA ILE A 191 13.34 6.74 18.47
C ILE A 191 12.47 7.49 19.49
N ALA A 192 12.59 8.82 19.60
CA ALA A 192 11.74 9.62 20.49
C ALA A 192 10.25 9.50 20.15
N MET A 193 9.89 9.46 18.86
CA MET A 193 8.52 9.21 18.42
C MET A 193 8.01 7.82 18.84
N ILE A 194 8.83 6.79 18.68
CA ILE A 194 8.50 5.41 19.07
C ILE A 194 8.34 5.32 20.59
N GLU A 195 9.26 5.88 21.36
CA GLU A 195 9.23 5.85 22.82
C GLU A 195 8.02 6.62 23.39
N THR A 196 7.65 7.74 22.77
CA THR A 196 6.42 8.45 23.15
C THR A 196 5.20 7.57 22.92
N TYR A 197 5.11 6.90 21.77
CA TYR A 197 4.00 6.01 21.45
C TYR A 197 3.97 4.80 22.40
N ARG A 198 5.12 4.15 22.62
CA ARG A 198 5.26 2.94 23.43
C ARG A 198 4.89 3.17 24.91
N THR A 199 5.31 4.30 25.45
CA THR A 199 5.13 4.60 26.89
C THR A 199 3.86 5.38 27.21
N GLY A 200 3.21 5.97 26.19
CA GLY A 200 2.09 6.91 26.38
C GLY A 200 2.50 8.27 26.98
N ASN A 201 3.79 8.45 27.27
CA ASN A 201 4.34 9.69 27.84
C ASN A 201 5.22 10.42 26.82
N ALA A 202 5.12 11.75 26.76
CA ALA A 202 5.93 12.53 25.82
C ALA A 202 7.43 12.41 26.12
N VAL A 203 8.17 11.77 25.21
CA VAL A 203 9.63 11.68 25.21
C VAL A 203 10.14 12.49 24.02
N TYR A 204 10.50 13.75 24.25
CA TYR A 204 10.97 14.64 23.18
C TYR A 204 12.41 14.32 22.75
N PRO A 205 12.83 14.71 21.54
CA PRO A 205 14.15 14.39 21.00
C PRO A 205 15.34 14.83 21.88
N ASP A 206 15.24 15.96 22.61
CA ASP A 206 16.25 16.39 23.57
C ASP A 206 16.33 15.46 24.81
N ALA A 207 15.18 15.03 25.32
CA ALA A 207 15.13 14.06 26.42
C ALA A 207 15.65 12.69 25.93
N MET A 208 15.31 12.27 24.73
CA MET A 208 15.82 11.04 24.13
C MET A 208 17.32 11.09 23.91
N SER A 209 17.87 12.22 23.49
CA SER A 209 19.31 12.39 23.29
C SER A 209 20.14 12.18 24.58
N ARG A 210 19.56 12.42 25.74
CA ARG A 210 20.19 12.16 27.05
C ARG A 210 20.13 10.69 27.48
N LYS A 211 19.19 9.91 26.91
CA LYS A 211 19.04 8.47 27.19
C LYS A 211 19.91 7.60 26.29
N LEU A 212 20.19 8.07 25.07
CA LEU A 212 20.98 7.35 24.09
C LEU A 212 22.48 7.60 24.25
N SER A 213 23.27 6.60 23.87
CA SER A 213 24.72 6.71 23.76
C SER A 213 25.12 6.92 22.31
N TYR A 214 26.18 7.69 22.05
CA TYR A 214 26.61 8.08 20.72
C TYR A 214 28.11 7.82 20.50
N THR A 215 28.45 7.48 19.26
CA THR A 215 29.86 7.47 18.80
C THR A 215 30.42 8.90 18.77
N SER A 216 31.73 9.04 18.60
CA SER A 216 32.39 10.35 18.40
C SER A 216 31.87 11.10 17.16
N THR A 217 31.28 10.42 16.19
CA THR A 217 30.68 11.00 14.99
C THR A 217 29.18 11.30 15.12
N GLY A 218 28.55 10.91 16.24
CA GLY A 218 27.14 11.16 16.54
C GLY A 218 26.18 10.07 16.07
N ASN A 219 26.69 8.91 15.69
CA ASN A 219 25.83 7.76 15.42
C ASN A 219 25.37 7.14 16.75
N VAL A 220 24.12 6.67 16.77
CA VAL A 220 23.54 6.03 17.96
C VAL A 220 24.14 4.63 18.16
N TYR A 221 24.57 4.31 19.37
CA TYR A 221 24.69 2.92 19.81
C TYR A 221 23.28 2.39 20.08
N TRP A 222 22.91 1.34 19.34
CA TRP A 222 21.54 0.83 19.39
C TRP A 222 21.19 0.30 20.76
N PRO A 223 20.02 0.68 21.31
CA PRO A 223 19.54 0.10 22.56
C PRO A 223 19.39 -1.40 22.46
N SER A 224 19.61 -2.13 23.55
CA SER A 224 19.60 -3.60 23.55
C SER A 224 18.24 -4.24 23.26
N ASP A 225 17.16 -3.49 23.44
CA ASP A 225 15.78 -3.89 23.11
C ASP A 225 15.42 -3.68 21.62
N TYR A 226 16.33 -3.10 20.82
CA TYR A 226 16.15 -2.91 19.38
C TYR A 226 16.90 -3.98 18.58
N ALA A 227 16.17 -4.90 17.95
CA ALA A 227 16.74 -5.97 17.12
C ALA A 227 16.75 -5.58 15.64
N ALA A 228 17.92 -5.60 15.01
CA ALA A 228 18.09 -5.21 13.60
C ALA A 228 17.64 -6.32 12.65
N VAL A 229 16.85 -5.98 11.64
CA VAL A 229 16.50 -6.83 10.50
C VAL A 229 17.15 -6.25 9.24
N THR A 230 18.10 -6.99 8.66
CA THR A 230 18.90 -6.55 7.50
C THR A 230 18.53 -7.27 6.20
N SER A 231 17.75 -8.35 6.28
CA SER A 231 17.29 -9.10 5.11
C SER A 231 16.24 -8.32 4.33
N THR A 232 16.40 -8.27 3.00
CA THR A 232 15.41 -7.71 2.08
C THR A 232 14.30 -8.70 1.76
N SER A 233 14.47 -10.00 2.05
CA SER A 233 13.46 -11.02 1.77
C SER A 233 12.27 -10.88 2.72
N GLY A 234 11.08 -10.63 2.16
CA GLY A 234 9.83 -10.53 2.91
C GLY A 234 9.83 -9.38 3.94
N TYR A 235 10.59 -8.31 3.71
CA TYR A 235 10.70 -7.25 4.71
C TYR A 235 9.41 -6.44 4.88
N LEU A 236 8.61 -6.29 3.82
CA LEU A 236 7.32 -5.60 3.91
C LEU A 236 6.32 -6.40 4.73
N GLU A 237 6.30 -7.72 4.58
CA GLU A 237 5.47 -8.64 5.38
C GLU A 237 5.85 -8.59 6.86
N LYS A 238 7.14 -8.56 7.17
CA LYS A 238 7.63 -8.43 8.56
C LYS A 238 7.24 -7.08 9.16
N ILE A 239 7.41 -5.97 8.41
CA ILE A 239 6.97 -4.65 8.86
C ILE A 239 5.46 -4.62 9.09
N TYR A 240 4.68 -5.19 8.17
CA TYR A 240 3.23 -5.25 8.34
C TYR A 240 2.81 -6.07 9.58
N ALA A 241 3.51 -7.16 9.87
CA ALA A 241 3.27 -7.96 11.08
C ALA A 241 3.54 -7.15 12.37
N GLU A 242 4.60 -6.35 12.42
CA GLU A 242 4.87 -5.44 13.55
C GLU A 242 3.74 -4.40 13.72
N LEU A 243 3.33 -3.76 12.63
CA LEU A 243 2.21 -2.80 12.66
C LEU A 243 0.91 -3.46 13.13
N LYS A 244 0.62 -4.69 12.69
CA LYS A 244 -0.55 -5.48 13.13
C LYS A 244 -0.48 -5.80 14.62
N ALA A 245 0.72 -5.96 15.17
CA ALA A 245 0.96 -6.13 16.61
C ALA A 245 0.92 -4.80 17.39
N GLY A 246 0.55 -3.68 16.73
CA GLY A 246 0.51 -2.36 17.35
C GLY A 246 1.88 -1.71 17.53
N LYS A 247 2.92 -2.18 16.85
CA LYS A 247 4.31 -1.70 16.99
C LYS A 247 4.72 -0.87 15.76
N PRO A 248 4.98 0.45 15.90
CA PRO A 248 5.60 1.23 14.84
C PRO A 248 7.04 0.78 14.61
N VAL A 249 7.55 0.94 13.38
CA VAL A 249 8.84 0.36 13.00
C VAL A 249 9.85 1.46 12.70
N LEU A 250 11.03 1.39 13.33
CA LEU A 250 12.17 2.25 13.00
C LEU A 250 12.81 1.76 11.69
N PHE A 251 12.75 2.55 10.64
CA PHE A 251 13.19 2.17 9.31
C PHE A 251 14.32 3.06 8.79
N GLY A 252 15.38 2.45 8.29
CA GLY A 252 16.55 3.11 7.71
C GLY A 252 16.71 2.83 6.23
N ALA A 253 16.99 3.87 5.46
CA ALA A 253 17.35 3.79 4.05
C ALA A 253 18.64 4.58 3.76
N LYS A 254 19.25 4.34 2.58
CA LYS A 254 20.50 4.98 2.17
C LYS A 254 20.37 5.64 0.80
N THR A 255 21.05 6.77 0.65
CA THR A 255 21.32 7.34 -0.69
C THR A 255 22.24 6.43 -1.49
N ALA A 256 22.38 6.67 -2.80
CA ALA A 256 23.35 5.99 -3.64
C ALA A 256 24.80 6.15 -3.13
N ALA A 257 25.12 7.31 -2.53
CA ALA A 257 26.42 7.62 -1.94
C ALA A 257 26.62 7.07 -0.52
N GLY A 258 25.63 6.36 0.06
CA GLY A 258 25.72 5.73 1.37
C GLY A 258 25.24 6.58 2.56
N GLY A 259 24.81 7.82 2.34
CA GLY A 259 24.19 8.65 3.39
C GLY A 259 22.92 8.00 3.92
N GLN A 260 22.77 7.95 5.26
CA GLN A 260 21.65 7.25 5.91
C GLN A 260 20.56 8.24 6.31
N HIS A 261 19.31 7.77 6.25
CA HIS A 261 18.17 8.48 6.85
C HIS A 261 17.25 7.49 7.57
N TRP A 262 16.63 7.96 8.66
CA TRP A 262 15.79 7.15 9.53
C TRP A 262 14.43 7.80 9.70
N VAL A 263 13.38 6.97 9.60
CA VAL A 263 11.98 7.36 9.74
C VAL A 263 11.25 6.35 10.62
N VAL A 264 10.01 6.66 11.00
CA VAL A 264 9.11 5.72 11.68
C VAL A 264 8.00 5.33 10.73
N ILE A 265 7.85 4.02 10.47
CA ILE A 265 6.67 3.51 9.78
C ILE A 265 5.54 3.40 10.79
N THR A 266 4.40 4.05 10.50
CA THR A 266 3.30 4.25 11.44
C THR A 266 2.01 3.56 11.03
N GLY A 267 1.97 3.00 9.81
CA GLY A 267 0.75 2.33 9.35
C GLY A 267 0.85 1.80 7.93
N TYR A 268 -0.26 1.27 7.47
CA TYR A 268 -0.48 0.77 6.13
C TYR A 268 -1.86 1.18 5.62
N LYS A 269 -1.99 1.62 4.38
CA LYS A 269 -3.24 2.14 3.81
C LYS A 269 -4.28 1.06 3.46
N GLY A 270 -3.90 -0.22 3.54
CA GLY A 270 -4.71 -1.35 3.10
C GLY A 270 -4.44 -1.74 1.65
N GLY A 271 -4.80 -2.98 1.30
CA GLY A 271 -4.67 -3.50 -0.06
C GLY A 271 -4.53 -5.01 -0.14
N SER A 272 -4.50 -5.54 -1.35
CA SER A 272 -4.32 -6.97 -1.61
C SER A 272 -2.86 -7.41 -1.62
N THR A 273 -1.93 -6.47 -1.83
CA THR A 273 -0.48 -6.70 -1.84
C THR A 273 0.21 -5.61 -1.05
N LEU A 274 1.31 -5.94 -0.40
CA LEU A 274 2.12 -4.95 0.31
C LEU A 274 2.98 -4.18 -0.69
N THR A 275 2.87 -2.84 -0.65
CA THR A 275 3.64 -1.93 -1.50
C THR A 275 4.29 -0.83 -0.66
N THR A 276 5.40 -0.29 -1.10
CA THR A 276 6.06 0.82 -0.41
C THR A 276 5.20 2.09 -0.35
N SER A 277 4.34 2.33 -1.33
CA SER A 277 3.38 3.45 -1.33
C SER A 277 2.23 3.27 -0.34
N GLY A 278 1.95 2.03 0.08
CA GLY A 278 0.94 1.71 1.08
C GLY A 278 1.41 1.98 2.51
N PHE A 279 2.70 1.87 2.82
CA PHE A 279 3.21 2.15 4.16
C PHE A 279 3.31 3.65 4.42
N THR A 280 2.71 4.11 5.52
CA THR A 280 2.77 5.51 5.97
C THR A 280 3.94 5.71 6.92
N ILE A 281 4.59 6.88 6.84
CA ILE A 281 5.75 7.20 7.66
C ILE A 281 5.63 8.57 8.35
N ASN A 282 6.30 8.71 9.50
CA ASN A 282 6.68 9.97 10.10
C ASN A 282 8.18 10.22 9.83
N ASP A 283 8.47 11.19 8.96
CA ASP A 283 9.83 11.57 8.63
C ASP A 283 10.27 12.78 9.47
N PRO A 284 11.33 12.68 10.31
CA PRO A 284 11.78 13.76 11.17
C PRO A 284 12.41 14.93 10.42
N ALA A 285 12.79 14.77 9.16
CA ALA A 285 13.43 15.83 8.37
C ALA A 285 12.48 16.52 7.38
N LYS A 286 11.41 15.83 6.93
CA LYS A 286 10.56 16.33 5.82
C LYS A 286 9.10 15.89 5.98
N LYS A 287 8.23 16.81 6.45
CA LYS A 287 6.80 16.54 6.67
C LYS A 287 6.04 16.08 5.42
N THR A 288 6.47 16.49 4.23
CA THR A 288 5.83 16.12 2.96
C THR A 288 6.19 14.73 2.47
N ARG A 289 7.14 14.05 3.10
CA ARG A 289 7.48 12.65 2.83
C ARG A 289 6.62 11.79 3.77
N THR A 290 5.55 11.22 3.23
CA THR A 290 4.49 10.58 4.01
C THR A 290 4.37 9.08 3.80
N THR A 291 5.06 8.54 2.79
CA THR A 291 5.08 7.12 2.48
C THR A 291 6.50 6.57 2.36
N LEU A 292 6.64 5.25 2.49
CA LEU A 292 7.92 4.58 2.27
C LEU A 292 8.40 4.72 0.82
N ALA A 293 7.47 4.86 -0.15
CA ALA A 293 7.82 5.17 -1.53
C ALA A 293 8.44 6.56 -1.68
N ASP A 294 7.92 7.58 -0.96
CA ASP A 294 8.51 8.93 -0.96
C ASP A 294 9.92 8.91 -0.35
N LEU A 295 10.16 8.06 0.66
CA LEU A 295 11.51 7.89 1.23
C LEU A 295 12.45 7.29 0.18
N TYR A 296 12.03 6.24 -0.53
CA TYR A 296 12.85 5.58 -1.54
C TYR A 296 13.15 6.45 -2.77
N ALA A 297 12.35 7.47 -3.05
CA ALA A 297 12.68 8.45 -4.10
C ALA A 297 13.99 9.21 -3.79
N ASP A 298 14.25 9.53 -2.51
CA ASP A 298 15.45 10.25 -2.09
C ASP A 298 16.55 9.30 -1.56
N TYR A 299 16.18 8.14 -1.01
CA TYR A 299 17.07 7.14 -0.39
C TYR A 299 16.80 5.75 -0.98
N PRO A 300 17.23 5.45 -2.22
CA PRO A 300 16.75 4.28 -2.99
C PRO A 300 17.26 2.92 -2.50
N ARG A 301 18.11 2.88 -1.47
CA ARG A 301 18.68 1.62 -0.98
C ARG A 301 18.12 1.29 0.39
N PHE A 302 17.47 0.12 0.53
CA PHE A 302 17.17 -0.46 1.82
C PHE A 302 18.44 -0.60 2.65
N TYR A 303 18.36 -0.25 3.93
CA TYR A 303 19.48 -0.44 4.85
C TYR A 303 19.14 -1.51 5.90
N LYS A 304 18.20 -1.26 6.76
CA LYS A 304 17.65 -2.15 7.77
C LYS A 304 16.45 -1.51 8.46
N PHE A 305 15.69 -2.31 9.17
CA PHE A 305 14.73 -1.78 10.14
C PHE A 305 14.94 -2.45 11.49
N PHE A 306 14.33 -1.89 12.52
CA PHE A 306 14.38 -2.46 13.86
C PHE A 306 12.98 -2.84 14.33
N THR A 307 12.89 -4.03 14.92
CA THR A 307 11.82 -4.44 15.82
C THR A 307 12.27 -4.19 17.25
N TYR A 308 11.36 -4.11 18.21
CA TYR A 308 11.70 -3.93 19.61
C TYR A 308 10.81 -4.78 20.51
N SER A 309 11.40 -5.30 21.60
CA SER A 309 10.65 -5.94 22.68
C SER A 309 9.99 -4.83 23.51
N GLY A 310 8.68 -4.86 23.64
CA GLY A 310 7.98 -3.83 24.42
C GLY A 310 6.90 -4.39 25.21
#